data_0fda1a94342ee133db7e765b134011a6
#
_entry.id   0fda1a94342ee133db7e765b134011a6
#
_cell.length_a   1.000
_cell.length_b   1.000
_cell.length_c   1.000
_cell.angle_alpha   90.00
_cell.angle_beta   90.00
_cell.angle_gamma   90.00
#
_symmetry.space_group_name_H-M   'P 1'
#
loop_
_entity.id
_entity.type
_entity.pdbx_description
1 polymer ?
#
loop_
_entity_poly.entity_id
_entity_poly.type
_entity_poly.pdbx_seq_one_letter_code
_entity_poly.pdbx_strand_id
1 'polypeptide(L)'
;IIMGKIIGIDLGTTNSCVSVFEGNEPVVIANSEGKRTTPSVVAFVNEGERKVGDPAKRQAITNPQRTIYSIKRFMGETYDQVQKEIARMPYKVVRGDNNTPRVDVDGRQYTPQEISAMILQKMKKTAEDYLSQEVTEAVITVPAYFSDSQRQATKEAGQIAGLDVKRIVN
;
A
#
# COMPACT_ATOMS: atom_id res chain seq x y z
N ILE A 1 16.60 19.81 18.53
CA ILE A 1 16.45 18.50 17.86
C ILE A 1 14.95 18.27 17.69
N ILE A 2 14.45 18.45 16.47
CA ILE A 2 13.06 18.15 16.17
C ILE A 2 12.98 16.63 16.04
N MET A 3 12.39 15.98 17.03
CA MET A 3 12.10 14.54 16.91
C MET A 3 10.98 14.37 15.90
N GLY A 4 11.24 13.62 14.83
CA GLY A 4 10.22 13.26 13.83
C GLY A 4 9.07 12.51 14.50
N LYS A 5 7.84 12.81 14.10
CA LYS A 5 6.67 12.07 14.59
C LYS A 5 6.59 10.71 13.90
N ILE A 6 6.20 9.71 14.69
CA ILE A 6 5.90 8.37 14.18
C ILE A 6 4.43 8.35 13.78
N ILE A 7 4.14 7.86 12.59
CA ILE A 7 2.75 7.68 12.13
C ILE A 7 2.34 6.22 12.25
N GLY A 8 1.05 5.99 12.43
CA GLY A 8 0.46 4.67 12.36
C GLY A 8 -0.24 4.48 11.02
N ILE A 9 -0.01 3.36 10.36
CA ILE A 9 -0.65 3.03 9.09
C ILE A 9 -1.36 1.69 9.23
N ASP A 10 -2.63 1.66 8.86
CA ASP A 10 -3.37 0.43 8.64
C ASP A 10 -3.45 0.22 7.12
N LEU A 11 -2.63 -0.70 6.62
CA LEU A 11 -2.63 -1.06 5.21
C LEU A 11 -3.63 -2.20 5.00
N GLY A 12 -4.87 -1.85 4.68
CA GLY A 12 -5.93 -2.83 4.47
C GLY A 12 -5.99 -3.36 3.05
N THR A 13 -6.68 -4.48 2.87
CA THR A 13 -6.89 -5.07 1.54
C THR A 13 -7.72 -4.15 0.64
N THR A 14 -8.75 -3.55 1.20
CA THR A 14 -9.70 -2.68 0.47
C THR A 14 -9.42 -1.21 0.70
N ASN A 15 -9.17 -0.83 1.96
CA ASN A 15 -8.94 0.56 2.35
C ASN A 15 -7.78 0.64 3.32
N SER A 16 -7.10 1.77 3.28
CA SER A 16 -5.99 2.07 4.20
C SER A 16 -6.28 3.37 4.94
N CYS A 17 -5.69 3.53 6.11
CA CYS A 17 -5.77 4.79 6.85
C CYS A 17 -4.45 5.09 7.55
N VAL A 18 -4.27 6.36 7.89
CA VAL A 18 -3.08 6.84 8.58
C VAL A 18 -3.50 7.65 9.80
N SER A 19 -2.77 7.49 10.89
CA SER A 19 -3.04 8.19 12.14
C SER A 19 -1.75 8.75 12.75
N VAL A 20 -1.93 9.79 13.57
CA VAL A 20 -0.86 10.36 14.38
C VAL A 20 -1.35 10.45 15.82
N PHE A 21 -0.43 10.55 16.77
CA PHE A 21 -0.80 10.83 18.15
C PHE A 21 -0.83 12.33 18.37
N GLU A 22 -1.96 12.84 18.82
CA GLU A 22 -2.11 14.20 19.32
C GLU A 22 -2.34 14.09 20.83
N GLY A 23 -1.33 14.47 21.61
CA GLY A 23 -1.33 14.18 23.03
C GLY A 23 -1.18 12.68 23.25
N ASN A 24 -2.13 12.07 23.96
CA ASN A 24 -2.13 10.62 24.25
C ASN A 24 -3.14 9.84 23.41
N GLU A 25 -3.76 10.48 22.41
CA GLU A 25 -4.81 9.83 21.61
C GLU A 25 -4.43 9.74 20.13
N PRO A 26 -4.71 8.60 19.49
CA PRO A 26 -4.52 8.48 18.04
C PRO A 26 -5.61 9.26 17.31
N VAL A 27 -5.20 10.03 16.31
CA VAL A 27 -6.10 10.79 15.44
C VAL A 27 -5.93 10.30 14.02
N VAL A 28 -7.01 9.81 13.42
CA VAL A 28 -7.02 9.40 12.02
C VAL A 28 -7.09 10.65 11.15
N ILE A 29 -6.16 10.74 10.21
CA ILE A 29 -6.00 11.92 9.36
C ILE A 29 -6.88 11.79 8.11
N ALA A 30 -7.58 12.89 7.77
CA ALA A 30 -8.30 12.98 6.51
C ALA A 30 -7.33 13.17 5.34
N ASN A 31 -7.62 12.50 4.21
CA ASN A 31 -6.85 12.63 2.98
C ASN A 31 -7.24 13.89 2.19
N SER A 32 -6.63 14.06 1.01
CA SER A 32 -6.89 15.22 0.15
C SER A 32 -8.34 15.31 -0.36
N GLU A 33 -9.07 14.20 -0.32
CA GLU A 33 -10.49 14.13 -0.69
C GLU A 33 -11.42 14.33 0.53
N GLY A 34 -10.85 14.64 1.70
CA GLY A 34 -11.60 14.86 2.93
C GLY A 34 -12.09 13.57 3.62
N LYS A 35 -11.57 12.42 3.22
CA LYS A 35 -11.97 11.12 3.77
C LYS A 35 -10.89 10.57 4.69
N ARG A 36 -11.30 9.85 5.73
CA ARG A 36 -10.39 9.22 6.71
C ARG A 36 -9.86 7.88 6.26
N THR A 37 -10.42 7.30 5.21
CA THR A 37 -9.91 6.09 4.58
C THR A 37 -9.55 6.38 3.13
N THR A 38 -8.51 5.68 2.65
CA THR A 38 -8.05 5.78 1.26
C THR A 38 -8.16 4.40 0.64
N PRO A 39 -8.87 4.25 -0.48
CA PRO A 39 -8.92 2.96 -1.16
C PRO A 39 -7.50 2.46 -1.48
N SER A 40 -7.25 1.19 -1.21
CA SER A 40 -5.96 0.54 -1.47
C SER A 40 -5.88 0.17 -2.96
N VAL A 41 -5.92 1.18 -3.82
CA VAL A 41 -6.01 1.04 -5.27
C VAL A 41 -4.97 1.93 -5.93
N VAL A 42 -4.26 1.38 -6.92
CA VAL A 42 -3.29 2.10 -7.74
C VAL A 42 -3.69 1.97 -9.20
N ALA A 43 -3.81 3.08 -9.92
CA ALA A 43 -4.08 3.07 -11.36
C ALA A 43 -2.93 3.71 -12.13
N PHE A 44 -2.48 3.04 -13.18
CA PHE A 44 -1.48 3.55 -14.11
C PHE A 44 -2.22 4.20 -15.27
N VAL A 45 -2.07 5.51 -15.44
CA VAL A 45 -2.91 6.29 -16.38
C VAL A 45 -2.20 6.68 -17.67
N ASN A 46 -0.99 7.22 -17.58
CA ASN A 46 -0.17 7.61 -18.73
C ASN A 46 1.27 7.16 -18.48
N GLU A 47 2.17 7.41 -19.43
CA GLU A 47 3.56 7.04 -19.29
C GLU A 47 4.16 7.56 -17.98
N GLY A 48 4.44 6.62 -17.07
CA GLY A 48 5.04 6.94 -15.77
C GLY A 48 4.13 7.62 -14.76
N GLU A 49 2.88 7.95 -15.12
CA GLU A 49 1.94 8.59 -14.21
C GLU A 49 1.03 7.55 -13.56
N ARG A 50 0.78 7.72 -12.27
CA ARG A 50 -0.12 6.84 -11.52
C ARG A 50 -0.99 7.65 -10.57
N LYS A 51 -2.17 7.10 -10.26
CA LYS A 51 -3.09 7.62 -9.26
C LYS A 51 -3.26 6.61 -8.15
N VAL A 52 -3.50 7.07 -6.92
CA VAL A 52 -3.68 6.22 -5.75
C VAL A 52 -4.92 6.68 -5.00
N GLY A 53 -5.70 5.73 -4.49
CA GLY A 53 -6.90 6.01 -3.70
C GLY A 53 -8.15 6.21 -4.55
N ASP A 54 -9.01 7.15 -4.16
CA ASP A 54 -10.29 7.41 -4.85
C ASP A 54 -10.12 7.71 -6.34
N PRO A 55 -9.17 8.54 -6.77
CA PRO A 55 -8.96 8.77 -8.20
C PRO A 55 -8.64 7.50 -8.97
N ALA A 56 -7.87 6.58 -8.36
CA ALA A 56 -7.55 5.29 -8.97
C ALA A 56 -8.78 4.39 -9.03
N LYS A 57 -9.54 4.33 -7.94
CA LYS A 57 -10.75 3.49 -7.85
C LYS A 57 -11.78 3.89 -8.90
N ARG A 58 -11.92 5.18 -9.17
CA ARG A 58 -12.87 5.69 -10.18
C ARG A 58 -12.55 5.21 -11.61
N GLN A 59 -11.33 4.76 -11.86
CA GLN A 59 -10.91 4.27 -13.18
C GLN A 59 -11.05 2.76 -13.34
N ALA A 60 -11.49 2.04 -12.31
CA ALA A 60 -11.54 0.58 -12.34
C ALA A 60 -12.40 0.03 -13.50
N ILE A 61 -13.48 0.71 -13.85
CA ILE A 61 -14.39 0.28 -14.91
C ILE A 61 -13.83 0.59 -16.30
N THR A 62 -13.21 1.77 -16.47
CA THR A 62 -12.71 2.25 -17.76
C THR A 62 -11.27 1.83 -18.05
N ASN A 63 -10.51 1.45 -17.02
CA ASN A 63 -9.10 1.09 -17.14
C ASN A 63 -8.78 -0.16 -16.28
N PRO A 64 -9.50 -1.28 -16.46
CA PRO A 64 -9.40 -2.42 -15.54
C PRO A 64 -8.04 -3.12 -15.55
N GLN A 65 -7.36 -3.15 -16.69
CA GLN A 65 -6.07 -3.85 -16.81
C GLN A 65 -4.92 -3.08 -16.14
N ARG A 66 -5.12 -1.81 -15.84
CA ARG A 66 -4.11 -0.93 -15.23
C ARG A 66 -4.52 -0.42 -13.86
N THR A 67 -5.62 -0.92 -13.31
CA THR A 67 -6.12 -0.54 -11.99
C THR A 67 -5.92 -1.72 -11.05
N ILE A 68 -4.96 -1.58 -10.13
CA ILE A 68 -4.51 -2.65 -9.25
C ILE A 68 -5.15 -2.48 -7.89
N TYR A 69 -5.86 -3.49 -7.43
CA TYR A 69 -6.49 -3.52 -6.11
C TYR A 69 -6.30 -4.89 -5.48
N SER A 70 -6.58 -5.00 -4.19
CA SER A 70 -6.42 -6.22 -3.40
C SER A 70 -4.99 -6.78 -3.44
N ILE A 71 -4.00 -5.92 -3.63
CA ILE A 71 -2.60 -6.33 -3.75
C ILE A 71 -2.09 -7.03 -2.49
N LYS A 72 -2.67 -6.71 -1.34
CA LYS A 72 -2.32 -7.32 -0.06
C LYS A 72 -2.48 -8.84 -0.08
N ARG A 73 -3.39 -9.37 -0.90
CA ARG A 73 -3.62 -10.81 -1.05
C ARG A 73 -2.41 -11.54 -1.64
N PHE A 74 -1.51 -10.81 -2.31
CA PHE A 74 -0.31 -11.36 -2.94
C PHE A 74 0.96 -11.13 -2.12
N MET A 75 0.88 -10.32 -1.07
CA MET A 75 2.03 -9.95 -0.24
C MET A 75 2.58 -11.17 0.50
N GLY A 76 3.87 -11.45 0.29
CA GLY A 76 4.55 -12.54 0.99
C GLY A 76 4.09 -13.93 0.61
N GLU A 77 3.31 -14.06 -0.45
CA GLU A 77 2.79 -15.33 -0.96
C GLU A 77 3.59 -15.78 -2.19
N THR A 78 3.53 -17.08 -2.50
CA THR A 78 4.08 -17.59 -3.76
C THR A 78 3.02 -17.54 -4.86
N TYR A 79 3.47 -17.49 -6.11
CA TYR A 79 2.59 -17.53 -7.28
C TYR A 79 1.64 -18.73 -7.26
N ASP A 80 2.16 -19.91 -6.90
CA ASP A 80 1.36 -21.14 -6.85
C ASP A 80 0.28 -21.10 -5.77
N GLN A 81 0.51 -20.40 -4.67
CA GLN A 81 -0.46 -20.30 -3.57
C GLN A 81 -1.64 -19.39 -3.88
N VAL A 82 -1.51 -18.48 -4.84
CA VAL A 82 -2.51 -17.43 -5.10
C VAL A 82 -3.22 -17.58 -6.44
N GLN A 83 -3.21 -18.78 -7.03
CA GLN A 83 -3.83 -19.03 -8.34
C GLN A 83 -5.32 -18.67 -8.39
N LYS A 84 -6.05 -18.94 -7.32
CA LYS A 84 -7.50 -18.62 -7.25
C LYS A 84 -7.74 -17.12 -7.25
N GLU A 85 -6.91 -16.38 -6.54
CA GLU A 85 -6.99 -14.91 -6.51
C GLU A 85 -6.63 -14.33 -7.86
N ILE A 86 -5.57 -14.84 -8.49
CA ILE A 86 -5.13 -14.39 -9.82
C ILE A 86 -6.26 -14.53 -10.85
N ALA A 87 -6.97 -15.65 -10.81
CA ALA A 87 -8.05 -15.93 -11.76
C ALA A 87 -9.21 -14.92 -11.66
N ARG A 88 -9.35 -14.24 -10.52
CA ARG A 88 -10.43 -13.26 -10.28
C ARG A 88 -10.05 -11.83 -10.65
N MET A 89 -8.76 -11.57 -10.90
CA MET A 89 -8.29 -10.20 -11.11
C MET A 89 -8.39 -9.82 -12.59
N PRO A 90 -8.88 -8.60 -12.89
CA PRO A 90 -8.93 -8.09 -14.25
C PRO A 90 -7.55 -7.65 -14.77
N TYR A 91 -6.60 -7.42 -13.87
CA TYR A 91 -5.22 -7.12 -14.25
C TYR A 91 -4.39 -8.40 -14.32
N LYS A 92 -3.27 -8.32 -15.01
CA LYS A 92 -2.41 -9.49 -15.28
C LYS A 92 -1.43 -9.71 -14.13
N VAL A 93 -1.42 -10.92 -13.60
CA VAL A 93 -0.44 -11.36 -12.60
C VAL A 93 0.36 -12.51 -13.20
N VAL A 94 1.68 -12.38 -13.17
CA VAL A 94 2.62 -13.34 -13.77
C VAL A 94 3.55 -13.91 -12.71
N ARG A 95 4.18 -15.05 -13.05
CA ARG A 95 5.20 -15.66 -12.21
C ARG A 95 6.51 -14.90 -12.38
N GLY A 96 7.04 -14.33 -11.30
CA GLY A 96 8.36 -13.72 -11.27
C GLY A 96 9.42 -14.65 -10.69
N ASP A 97 10.60 -14.11 -10.48
CA ASP A 97 11.72 -14.83 -9.86
C ASP A 97 11.31 -15.38 -8.49
N ASN A 98 11.85 -16.55 -8.14
CA ASN A 98 11.58 -17.23 -6.87
C ASN A 98 10.09 -17.56 -6.64
N ASN A 99 9.36 -17.83 -7.75
CA ASN A 99 7.94 -18.17 -7.69
C ASN A 99 7.10 -17.08 -6.99
N THR A 100 7.43 -15.79 -7.26
CA THR A 100 6.70 -14.66 -6.70
C THR A 100 5.62 -14.19 -7.66
N PRO A 101 4.42 -13.80 -7.16
CA PRO A 101 3.41 -13.19 -8.02
C PRO A 101 3.85 -11.75 -8.33
N ARG A 102 3.76 -11.35 -9.60
CA ARG A 102 4.08 -9.99 -10.02
C ARG A 102 2.99 -9.45 -10.91
N VAL A 103 2.67 -8.18 -10.75
CA VAL A 103 1.67 -7.49 -11.58
C VAL A 103 2.37 -6.98 -12.83
N ASP A 104 1.87 -7.36 -13.99
CA ASP A 104 2.37 -6.91 -15.28
C ASP A 104 1.50 -5.75 -15.78
N VAL A 105 2.09 -4.57 -15.90
CA VAL A 105 1.42 -3.39 -16.44
C VAL A 105 2.21 -2.93 -17.66
N ASP A 106 1.64 -3.15 -18.84
CA ASP A 106 2.24 -2.75 -20.13
C ASP A 106 3.66 -3.30 -20.32
N GLY A 107 3.91 -4.53 -19.86
CA GLY A 107 5.21 -5.18 -20.00
C GLY A 107 6.17 -4.94 -18.86
N ARG A 108 5.86 -4.05 -17.94
CA ARG A 108 6.65 -3.83 -16.72
C ARG A 108 6.06 -4.64 -15.57
N GLN A 109 6.91 -5.37 -14.87
CA GLN A 109 6.52 -6.20 -13.74
C GLN A 109 6.78 -5.48 -12.43
N TYR A 110 5.75 -5.48 -11.55
CA TYR A 110 5.82 -4.89 -10.21
C TYR A 110 5.61 -5.98 -9.17
N THR A 111 6.42 -5.95 -8.12
CA THR A 111 6.18 -6.82 -6.96
C THR A 111 4.99 -6.29 -6.16
N PRO A 112 4.31 -7.15 -5.38
CA PRO A 112 3.28 -6.68 -4.46
C PRO A 112 3.80 -5.61 -3.48
N GLN A 113 5.06 -5.72 -3.05
CA GLN A 113 5.71 -4.74 -2.18
C GLN A 113 5.80 -3.37 -2.87
N GLU A 114 6.16 -3.33 -4.16
CA GLU A 114 6.25 -2.08 -4.92
C GLU A 114 4.90 -1.40 -5.06
N ILE A 115 3.84 -2.15 -5.36
CA ILE A 115 2.48 -1.61 -5.46
C ILE A 115 2.00 -1.13 -4.09
N SER A 116 2.23 -1.92 -3.04
CA SER A 116 1.87 -1.52 -1.67
C SER A 116 2.63 -0.27 -1.24
N ALA A 117 3.89 -0.13 -1.65
CA ALA A 117 4.69 1.06 -1.37
C ALA A 117 4.07 2.32 -1.97
N MET A 118 3.43 2.23 -3.13
CA MET A 118 2.74 3.36 -3.74
C MET A 118 1.56 3.84 -2.86
N ILE A 119 0.85 2.90 -2.26
CA ILE A 119 -0.23 3.20 -1.31
C ILE A 119 0.35 3.82 -0.03
N LEU A 120 1.43 3.25 0.48
CA LEU A 120 2.10 3.77 1.68
C LEU A 120 2.67 5.17 1.46
N GLN A 121 3.16 5.48 0.26
CA GLN A 121 3.61 6.83 -0.09
C GLN A 121 2.46 7.84 -0.03
N LYS A 122 1.26 7.43 -0.44
CA LYS A 122 0.06 8.27 -0.32
C LYS A 122 -0.26 8.53 1.15
N MET A 123 -0.15 7.51 2.01
CA MET A 123 -0.36 7.65 3.45
C MET A 123 0.69 8.57 4.08
N LYS A 124 1.95 8.40 3.71
CA LYS A 124 3.06 9.24 4.15
C LYS A 124 2.80 10.70 3.79
N LYS A 125 2.44 10.97 2.53
CA LYS A 125 2.16 12.34 2.06
C LYS A 125 0.97 12.95 2.79
N THR A 126 -0.09 12.16 3.01
CA THR A 126 -1.27 12.62 3.78
C THR A 126 -0.86 13.07 5.17
N ALA A 127 -0.02 12.29 5.85
CA ALA A 127 0.49 12.64 7.17
C ALA A 127 1.40 13.88 7.12
N GLU A 128 2.27 13.98 6.14
CA GLU A 128 3.17 15.12 5.98
C GLU A 128 2.41 16.42 5.74
N ASP A 129 1.37 16.38 4.93
CA ASP A 129 0.53 17.55 4.65
C ASP A 129 -0.21 18.00 5.92
N TYR A 130 -0.70 17.03 6.71
CA TYR A 130 -1.38 17.34 7.98
C TYR A 130 -0.43 17.93 9.02
N LEU A 131 0.76 17.33 9.15
CA LEU A 131 1.73 17.73 10.17
C LEU A 131 2.62 18.89 9.74
N SER A 132 2.62 19.26 8.45
CA SER A 132 3.50 20.29 7.86
C SER A 132 4.98 20.01 8.13
N GLN A 133 5.35 18.72 8.11
CA GLN A 133 6.74 18.30 8.28
C GLN A 133 6.97 16.94 7.58
N GLU A 134 8.22 16.62 7.33
CA GLU A 134 8.60 15.33 6.78
C GLU A 134 8.35 14.21 7.81
N VAL A 135 7.82 13.08 7.33
CA VAL A 135 7.59 11.87 8.12
C VAL A 135 8.53 10.79 7.61
N THR A 136 9.34 10.23 8.51
CA THR A 136 10.32 9.20 8.17
C THR A 136 10.07 7.86 8.87
N GLU A 137 9.24 7.84 9.91
CA GLU A 137 9.04 6.65 10.75
C GLU A 137 7.57 6.26 10.81
N ALA A 138 7.31 4.96 10.79
CA ALA A 138 5.96 4.44 10.83
C ALA A 138 5.87 3.12 11.62
N VAL A 139 4.68 2.90 12.17
CA VAL A 139 4.24 1.60 12.67
C VAL A 139 3.13 1.14 11.73
N ILE A 140 3.21 -0.09 11.24
CA ILE A 140 2.22 -0.62 10.31
C ILE A 140 1.49 -1.78 10.96
N THR A 141 0.16 -1.76 10.91
CA THR A 141 -0.66 -2.84 11.46
C THR A 141 -0.90 -3.92 10.41
N VAL A 142 -0.91 -5.16 10.86
CA VAL A 142 -1.20 -6.34 10.04
C VAL A 142 -2.17 -7.26 10.79
N PRO A 143 -2.91 -8.13 10.07
CA PRO A 143 -3.75 -9.12 10.73
C PRO A 143 -2.90 -10.08 11.60
N ALA A 144 -3.46 -10.54 12.70
CA ALA A 144 -2.78 -11.47 13.60
C ALA A 144 -2.37 -12.78 12.90
N TYR A 145 -3.12 -13.20 11.88
CA TYR A 145 -2.84 -14.42 11.13
C TYR A 145 -1.72 -14.29 10.09
N PHE A 146 -1.16 -13.09 9.89
CA PHE A 146 -0.07 -12.93 8.92
C PHE A 146 1.13 -13.79 9.29
N SER A 147 1.69 -14.47 8.28
CA SER A 147 2.93 -15.21 8.41
C SER A 147 4.13 -14.26 8.51
N ASP A 148 5.28 -14.82 8.87
CA ASP A 148 6.53 -14.05 8.89
C ASP A 148 6.88 -13.50 7.50
N SER A 149 6.62 -14.27 6.44
CA SER A 149 6.83 -13.83 5.06
C SER A 149 5.98 -12.62 4.71
N GLN A 150 4.71 -12.62 5.13
CA GLN A 150 3.79 -11.51 4.90
C GLN A 150 4.19 -10.27 5.70
N ARG A 151 4.64 -10.45 6.94
CA ARG A 151 5.14 -9.35 7.80
C ARG A 151 6.42 -8.75 7.22
N GLN A 152 7.32 -9.58 6.73
CA GLN A 152 8.56 -9.13 6.09
C GLN A 152 8.26 -8.36 4.81
N ALA A 153 7.34 -8.83 3.98
CA ALA A 153 6.92 -8.15 2.76
C ALA A 153 6.30 -6.78 3.06
N THR A 154 5.52 -6.67 4.14
CA THR A 154 4.93 -5.40 4.59
C THR A 154 6.03 -4.41 5.02
N LYS A 155 7.03 -4.89 5.74
CA LYS A 155 8.18 -4.07 6.14
C LYS A 155 8.96 -3.57 4.92
N GLU A 156 9.19 -4.46 3.94
CA GLU A 156 9.87 -4.11 2.69
C GLU A 156 9.10 -3.02 1.91
N ALA A 157 7.78 -3.15 1.85
CA ALA A 157 6.92 -2.14 1.22
C ALA A 157 7.10 -0.77 1.89
N GLY A 158 7.16 -0.74 3.21
CA GLY A 158 7.42 0.50 3.96
C GLY A 158 8.77 1.10 3.63
N GLN A 159 9.80 0.27 3.54
CA GLN A 159 11.15 0.72 3.18
C GLN A 159 11.19 1.30 1.76
N ILE A 160 10.52 0.67 0.80
CA ILE A 160 10.43 1.17 -0.58
C ILE A 160 9.70 2.52 -0.60
N ALA A 161 8.71 2.69 0.26
CA ALA A 161 7.97 3.95 0.37
C ALA A 161 8.77 5.08 1.03
N GLY A 162 9.96 4.80 1.55
CA GLY A 162 10.79 5.79 2.23
C GLY A 162 10.50 5.91 3.73
N LEU A 163 9.94 4.86 4.33
CA LEU A 163 9.62 4.83 5.75
C LEU A 163 10.56 3.89 6.50
N ASP A 164 11.05 4.33 7.65
CA ASP A 164 11.68 3.46 8.62
C ASP A 164 10.57 2.81 9.45
N VAL A 165 10.31 1.53 9.16
CA VAL A 165 9.23 0.80 9.84
C VAL A 165 9.73 0.32 11.18
N LYS A 166 9.30 0.98 12.24
CA LYS A 166 9.75 0.68 13.61
C LYS A 166 9.16 -0.61 14.14
N ARG A 167 7.90 -0.89 13.82
CA ARG A 167 7.20 -2.09 14.26
C ARG A 167 6.14 -2.51 13.24
N ILE A 168 5.95 -3.82 13.14
CA ILE A 168 4.80 -4.44 12.50
C ILE A 168 3.97 -5.02 13.65
N VAL A 169 2.74 -4.56 13.80
CA VAL A 169 1.89 -4.93 14.94
C VAL A 169 0.53 -5.45 14.48
N ASN A 170 -0.11 -6.26 15.32
CA ASN A 170 -1.47 -6.72 15.08
C ASN A 170 -2.50 -5.87 15.83
#